data_3b084f7558c2c320a8e332f4400a3442
#
_entry.id   3b084f7558c2c320a8e332f4400a3442
#
_cell.length_a   1.000
_cell.length_b   1.000
_cell.length_c   1.000
_cell.angle_alpha   90.00
_cell.angle_beta   90.00
_cell.angle_gamma   90.00
#
_symmetry.space_group_name_H-M   'P 1'
#
loop_
_entity.id
_entity.type
_entity.pdbx_description
1 polymer ?
#
loop_
_entity_poly.entity_id
_entity_poly.type
_entity_poly.pdbx_seq_one_letter_code
_entity_poly.pdbx_strand_id
1 'polypeptide(L)'
;GLFSTMTKCTDFSQAFKGCTKLTSIPSDLLASCPDVSNVASIFAECASIASIPSGLFGHTTSIKNGNNLFEGCSSLRTLPDDLFATFSATGNFTFTSTFEGCTSLQSLPSGLFATVAATGFANTFTDCTGLTSLPDDLFAGQTKIKTFSNTFNGCTGLESLPEGLFAECAAMTSVSSAFIDCTGLKSLPAGLFAK
;
A
#
# COMPACT_ATOMS: atom_id res chain seq x y z
N GLY A 1 -23.16 9.79 -6.92
CA GLY A 1 -21.69 9.94 -6.83
C GLY A 1 -21.14 10.92 -7.85
N LEU A 2 -19.90 11.37 -7.63
CA LEU A 2 -19.24 12.39 -8.50
C LEU A 2 -19.17 11.93 -9.97
N PHE A 3 -18.98 10.64 -10.22
CA PHE A 3 -18.85 10.05 -11.56
C PHE A 3 -20.07 9.23 -12.00
N SER A 4 -21.28 9.57 -11.52
CA SER A 4 -22.51 8.78 -11.76
C SER A 4 -22.83 8.50 -13.24
N THR A 5 -22.32 9.30 -14.17
CA THR A 5 -22.52 9.13 -15.62
C THR A 5 -21.33 8.47 -16.33
N MET A 6 -20.21 8.20 -15.63
CA MET A 6 -18.96 7.69 -16.22
C MET A 6 -18.87 6.17 -16.18
N THR A 7 -19.96 5.45 -16.41
CA THR A 7 -20.06 4.00 -16.22
C THR A 7 -19.12 3.15 -17.08
N LYS A 8 -18.50 3.74 -18.10
CA LYS A 8 -17.55 3.07 -19.00
C LYS A 8 -16.09 3.50 -18.77
N CYS A 9 -15.84 4.34 -17.78
CA CYS A 9 -14.48 4.80 -17.50
C CYS A 9 -13.67 3.67 -16.85
N THR A 10 -12.53 3.36 -17.42
CA THR A 10 -11.63 2.27 -16.97
C THR A 10 -10.31 2.77 -16.44
N ASP A 11 -9.96 4.05 -16.66
CA ASP A 11 -8.69 4.63 -16.27
C ASP A 11 -8.90 5.93 -15.49
N PHE A 12 -8.47 5.91 -14.23
CA PHE A 12 -8.43 7.05 -13.30
C PHE A 12 -7.01 7.39 -12.87
N SER A 13 -5.99 6.90 -13.62
CA SER A 13 -4.61 7.20 -13.28
C SER A 13 -4.37 8.71 -13.20
N GLN A 14 -3.71 9.13 -12.13
CA GLN A 14 -3.36 10.53 -11.84
C GLN A 14 -4.54 11.50 -11.71
N ALA A 15 -5.79 11.03 -11.65
CA ALA A 15 -6.97 11.89 -11.74
C ALA A 15 -7.01 13.01 -10.68
N PHE A 16 -6.42 12.79 -9.51
CA PHE A 16 -6.32 13.78 -8.42
C PHE A 16 -4.87 14.01 -7.98
N LYS A 17 -3.89 13.55 -8.76
CA LYS A 17 -2.47 13.73 -8.41
C LYS A 17 -2.17 15.21 -8.14
N GLY A 18 -1.45 15.48 -7.03
CA GLY A 18 -1.04 16.83 -6.65
C GLY A 18 -2.17 17.71 -6.10
N CYS A 19 -3.36 17.16 -5.81
CA CYS A 19 -4.43 17.90 -5.14
C CYS A 19 -4.09 18.13 -3.66
N THR A 20 -3.07 18.93 -3.37
CA THR A 20 -2.48 19.09 -2.04
C THR A 20 -3.43 19.60 -0.96
N LYS A 21 -4.55 20.22 -1.34
CA LYS A 21 -5.58 20.74 -0.41
C LYS A 21 -6.78 19.79 -0.27
N LEU A 22 -6.78 18.65 -0.96
CA LEU A 22 -7.84 17.65 -0.84
C LEU A 22 -7.73 16.98 0.55
N THR A 23 -8.76 17.11 1.37
CA THR A 23 -8.77 16.61 2.76
C THR A 23 -9.56 15.32 2.94
N SER A 24 -10.46 14.98 2.02
CA SER A 24 -11.31 13.79 2.11
C SER A 24 -11.63 13.19 0.75
N ILE A 25 -11.86 11.88 0.73
CA ILE A 25 -12.27 11.11 -0.44
C ILE A 25 -13.68 10.53 -0.14
N PRO A 26 -14.68 10.74 -1.01
CA PRO A 26 -15.98 10.07 -0.86
C PRO A 26 -15.84 8.56 -1.01
N SER A 27 -16.49 7.76 -0.14
CA SER A 27 -16.46 6.30 -0.23
C SER A 27 -17.11 5.75 -1.51
N ASP A 28 -18.05 6.50 -2.10
CA ASP A 28 -18.75 6.15 -3.33
C ASP A 28 -18.10 6.74 -4.60
N LEU A 29 -16.86 7.24 -4.51
CA LEU A 29 -16.17 7.91 -5.61
C LEU A 29 -16.20 7.10 -6.91
N LEU A 30 -15.90 5.80 -6.82
CA LEU A 30 -15.83 4.90 -7.98
C LEU A 30 -17.06 3.97 -8.11
N ALA A 31 -18.13 4.19 -7.33
CA ALA A 31 -19.27 3.29 -7.27
C ALA A 31 -19.99 3.09 -8.62
N SER A 32 -19.93 4.08 -9.51
CA SER A 32 -20.54 4.00 -10.84
C SER A 32 -19.59 3.50 -11.94
N CYS A 33 -18.35 3.11 -11.59
CA CYS A 33 -17.29 2.75 -12.53
C CYS A 33 -16.75 1.34 -12.24
N PRO A 34 -17.56 0.27 -12.39
CA PRO A 34 -17.18 -1.09 -11.97
C PRO A 34 -16.01 -1.67 -12.79
N ASP A 35 -15.79 -1.20 -14.01
CA ASP A 35 -14.75 -1.67 -14.93
C ASP A 35 -13.42 -0.95 -14.79
N VAL A 36 -13.25 -0.14 -13.72
CA VAL A 36 -11.97 0.55 -13.45
C VAL A 36 -10.86 -0.49 -13.30
N SER A 37 -9.81 -0.31 -14.09
CA SER A 37 -8.65 -1.21 -14.11
C SER A 37 -7.33 -0.52 -13.79
N ASN A 38 -7.26 0.81 -13.93
CA ASN A 38 -6.07 1.60 -13.67
C ASN A 38 -6.39 2.77 -12.71
N VAL A 39 -5.77 2.74 -11.55
CA VAL A 39 -5.87 3.78 -10.52
C VAL A 39 -4.49 4.29 -10.09
N ALA A 40 -3.47 4.02 -10.91
CA ALA A 40 -2.09 4.42 -10.61
C ALA A 40 -1.99 5.90 -10.30
N SER A 41 -1.33 6.25 -9.20
CA SER A 41 -1.12 7.64 -8.74
C SER A 41 -2.42 8.45 -8.56
N ILE A 42 -3.59 7.83 -8.43
CA ILE A 42 -4.87 8.55 -8.42
C ILE A 42 -4.90 9.65 -7.35
N PHE A 43 -4.28 9.43 -6.18
CA PHE A 43 -4.17 10.41 -5.09
C PHE A 43 -2.73 10.75 -4.73
N ALA A 44 -1.76 10.46 -5.61
CA ALA A 44 -0.36 10.79 -5.33
C ALA A 44 -0.20 12.28 -5.03
N GLU A 45 0.65 12.62 -4.06
CA GLU A 45 0.94 13.99 -3.63
C GLU A 45 -0.29 14.76 -3.06
N CYS A 46 -1.36 14.05 -2.65
CA CYS A 46 -2.49 14.65 -1.96
C CYS A 46 -2.16 14.82 -0.46
N ALA A 47 -1.28 15.76 -0.15
CA ALA A 47 -0.62 15.91 1.15
C ALA A 47 -1.58 16.16 2.34
N SER A 48 -2.81 16.63 2.11
CA SER A 48 -3.79 16.92 3.17
C SER A 48 -4.80 15.80 3.43
N ILE A 49 -4.76 14.68 2.71
CA ILE A 49 -5.61 13.51 2.99
C ILE A 49 -5.14 12.86 4.28
N ALA A 50 -6.00 12.86 5.32
CA ALA A 50 -5.68 12.29 6.63
C ALA A 50 -6.17 10.85 6.81
N SER A 51 -7.17 10.41 6.05
CA SER A 51 -7.73 9.06 6.08
C SER A 51 -8.31 8.64 4.74
N ILE A 52 -8.35 7.35 4.49
CA ILE A 52 -8.98 6.73 3.32
C ILE A 52 -10.31 6.12 3.82
N PRO A 53 -11.44 6.36 3.13
CA PRO A 53 -12.71 5.76 3.54
C PRO A 53 -12.72 4.25 3.25
N SER A 54 -13.35 3.47 4.13
CA SER A 54 -13.70 2.08 3.86
C SER A 54 -14.59 1.99 2.61
N GLY A 55 -14.42 0.94 1.82
CA GLY A 55 -15.21 0.70 0.61
C GLY A 55 -14.79 1.54 -0.60
N LEU A 56 -13.72 2.36 -0.54
CA LEU A 56 -13.31 3.21 -1.66
C LEU A 56 -13.22 2.45 -3.00
N PHE A 57 -12.67 1.25 -2.97
CA PHE A 57 -12.56 0.38 -4.14
C PHE A 57 -13.59 -0.77 -4.16
N GLY A 58 -14.54 -0.78 -3.21
CA GLY A 58 -15.47 -1.90 -3.00
C GLY A 58 -16.36 -2.26 -4.18
N HIS A 59 -16.54 -1.35 -5.13
CA HIS A 59 -17.34 -1.55 -6.33
C HIS A 59 -16.53 -1.93 -7.58
N THR A 60 -15.20 -2.00 -7.46
CA THR A 60 -14.28 -2.31 -8.57
C THR A 60 -13.72 -3.71 -8.40
N THR A 61 -13.77 -4.54 -9.43
CA THR A 61 -13.26 -5.92 -9.39
C THR A 61 -12.14 -6.20 -10.39
N SER A 62 -11.71 -5.17 -11.11
CA SER A 62 -10.80 -5.28 -12.25
C SER A 62 -9.52 -4.49 -12.13
N ILE A 63 -9.22 -3.92 -10.94
CA ILE A 63 -8.01 -3.12 -10.76
C ILE A 63 -6.76 -3.97 -10.99
N LYS A 64 -5.93 -3.52 -11.93
CA LYS A 64 -4.67 -4.19 -12.34
C LYS A 64 -3.44 -3.33 -12.08
N ASN A 65 -3.62 -2.03 -11.90
CA ASN A 65 -2.54 -1.09 -11.65
C ASN A 65 -2.92 -0.12 -10.55
N GLY A 66 -2.25 -0.25 -9.43
CA GLY A 66 -2.39 0.59 -8.23
C GLY A 66 -1.07 1.14 -7.74
N ASN A 67 -0.06 1.25 -8.60
CA ASN A 67 1.22 1.83 -8.21
C ASN A 67 1.06 3.29 -7.80
N ASN A 68 1.84 3.74 -6.83
CA ASN A 68 1.89 5.13 -6.36
C ASN A 68 0.53 5.67 -5.86
N LEU A 69 -0.43 4.82 -5.47
CA LEU A 69 -1.81 5.21 -5.17
C LEU A 69 -1.90 6.42 -4.25
N PHE A 70 -1.12 6.42 -3.16
CA PHE A 70 -1.11 7.41 -2.10
C PHE A 70 0.32 7.94 -1.84
N GLU A 71 1.20 7.83 -2.83
CA GLU A 71 2.56 8.40 -2.75
C GLU A 71 2.49 9.86 -2.31
N GLY A 72 3.28 10.25 -1.31
CA GLY A 72 3.33 11.63 -0.83
C GLY A 72 2.09 12.12 -0.07
N CYS A 73 1.16 11.23 0.32
CA CYS A 73 0.05 11.59 1.21
C CYS A 73 0.54 11.78 2.64
N SER A 74 1.30 12.84 2.89
CA SER A 74 2.06 13.04 4.12
C SER A 74 1.22 13.21 5.39
N SER A 75 -0.06 13.56 5.29
CA SER A 75 -0.99 13.62 6.43
C SER A 75 -1.75 12.32 6.71
N LEU A 76 -1.61 11.29 5.85
CA LEU A 76 -2.32 10.02 5.98
C LEU A 76 -1.86 9.27 7.24
N ARG A 77 -2.80 8.92 8.15
CA ARG A 77 -2.50 8.35 9.47
C ARG A 77 -2.84 6.87 9.58
N THR A 78 -3.93 6.45 8.97
CA THR A 78 -4.46 5.09 9.06
C THR A 78 -5.01 4.62 7.73
N LEU A 79 -5.04 3.30 7.52
CA LEU A 79 -5.62 2.64 6.35
C LEU A 79 -6.84 1.83 6.78
N PRO A 80 -7.91 1.73 5.98
CA PRO A 80 -9.02 0.83 6.26
C PRO A 80 -8.63 -0.62 5.98
N ASP A 81 -9.20 -1.56 6.72
CA ASP A 81 -8.91 -3.00 6.63
C ASP A 81 -9.27 -3.59 5.24
N ASP A 82 -10.23 -2.97 4.56
CA ASP A 82 -10.75 -3.43 3.27
C ASP A 82 -10.13 -2.72 2.05
N LEU A 83 -9.05 -1.96 2.26
CA LEU A 83 -8.48 -1.10 1.21
C LEU A 83 -8.22 -1.84 -0.11
N PHE A 84 -7.68 -3.06 -0.03
CA PHE A 84 -7.34 -3.86 -1.21
C PHE A 84 -8.20 -5.12 -1.37
N ALA A 85 -9.32 -5.22 -0.63
CA ALA A 85 -10.14 -6.43 -0.60
C ALA A 85 -10.70 -6.87 -1.97
N THR A 86 -10.90 -5.94 -2.89
CA THR A 86 -11.45 -6.20 -4.24
C THR A 86 -10.39 -6.19 -5.35
N PHE A 87 -9.12 -5.96 -4.99
CA PHE A 87 -8.05 -5.96 -5.99
C PHE A 87 -7.84 -7.38 -6.53
N SER A 88 -7.49 -7.47 -7.81
CA SER A 88 -7.40 -8.75 -8.49
C SER A 88 -6.38 -9.70 -7.84
N ALA A 89 -6.83 -10.89 -7.46
CA ALA A 89 -5.95 -11.98 -7.03
C ALA A 89 -5.18 -12.63 -8.20
N THR A 90 -5.48 -12.23 -9.45
CA THR A 90 -4.86 -12.82 -10.64
C THR A 90 -4.01 -11.79 -11.37
N GLY A 91 -2.78 -12.15 -11.71
CA GLY A 91 -1.87 -11.30 -12.47
C GLY A 91 -0.61 -10.90 -11.73
N ASN A 92 0.15 -9.99 -12.32
CA ASN A 92 1.39 -9.46 -11.78
C ASN A 92 1.13 -8.10 -11.12
N PHE A 93 0.38 -8.10 -10.03
CA PHE A 93 0.10 -6.87 -9.30
C PHE A 93 1.34 -6.44 -8.51
N THR A 94 1.67 -5.16 -8.54
CA THR A 94 2.73 -4.58 -7.71
C THR A 94 2.18 -3.41 -6.88
N PHE A 95 2.77 -3.23 -5.70
CA PHE A 95 2.48 -2.12 -4.80
C PHE A 95 3.62 -1.09 -4.81
N THR A 96 4.25 -0.90 -5.97
CA THR A 96 5.38 0.01 -6.11
C THR A 96 5.00 1.41 -5.63
N SER A 97 5.77 1.94 -4.68
CA SER A 97 5.61 3.29 -4.10
C SER A 97 4.20 3.64 -3.59
N THR A 98 3.37 2.64 -3.29
CA THR A 98 1.93 2.85 -2.98
C THR A 98 1.71 3.82 -1.82
N PHE A 99 2.57 3.79 -0.80
CA PHE A 99 2.52 4.65 0.38
C PHE A 99 3.85 5.39 0.62
N GLU A 100 4.71 5.47 -0.38
CA GLU A 100 5.99 6.20 -0.28
C GLU A 100 5.73 7.64 0.18
N GLY A 101 6.48 8.11 1.18
CA GLY A 101 6.34 9.45 1.71
C GLY A 101 5.07 9.71 2.56
N CYS A 102 4.33 8.66 2.96
CA CYS A 102 3.24 8.79 3.92
C CYS A 102 3.79 8.97 5.34
N THR A 103 4.43 10.11 5.61
CA THR A 103 5.21 10.37 6.81
C THR A 103 4.42 10.35 8.11
N SER A 104 3.09 10.54 8.07
CA SER A 104 2.21 10.48 9.24
C SER A 104 1.56 9.10 9.47
N LEU A 105 1.81 8.11 8.60
CA LEU A 105 1.21 6.77 8.70
C LEU A 105 1.76 6.05 9.94
N GLN A 106 0.88 5.71 10.90
CA GLN A 106 1.28 5.21 12.22
C GLN A 106 1.24 3.68 12.33
N SER A 107 0.30 3.05 11.63
CA SER A 107 0.09 1.61 11.67
C SER A 107 -0.50 1.09 10.37
N LEU A 108 -0.35 -0.21 10.13
CA LEU A 108 -0.95 -0.93 9.02
C LEU A 108 -1.99 -1.91 9.57
N PRO A 109 -3.13 -2.12 8.89
CA PRO A 109 -4.09 -3.13 9.31
C PRO A 109 -3.53 -4.55 9.10
N SER A 110 -3.97 -5.48 9.94
CA SER A 110 -3.75 -6.91 9.77
C SER A 110 -4.31 -7.37 8.42
N GLY A 111 -3.60 -8.27 7.74
CA GLY A 111 -4.04 -8.81 6.46
C GLY A 111 -4.17 -7.81 5.30
N LEU A 112 -3.53 -6.63 5.38
CA LEU A 112 -3.65 -5.57 4.37
C LEU A 112 -3.53 -6.08 2.92
N PHE A 113 -2.66 -7.05 2.66
CA PHE A 113 -2.41 -7.60 1.33
C PHE A 113 -2.94 -9.04 1.14
N ALA A 114 -3.66 -9.60 2.12
CA ALA A 114 -4.01 -11.03 2.12
C ALA A 114 -4.83 -11.49 0.91
N THR A 115 -5.62 -10.61 0.31
CA THR A 115 -6.50 -10.93 -0.83
C THR A 115 -5.84 -10.73 -2.20
N VAL A 116 -4.65 -10.12 -2.25
CA VAL A 116 -3.98 -9.77 -3.50
C VAL A 116 -2.74 -10.64 -3.70
N ALA A 117 -2.66 -11.34 -4.85
CA ALA A 117 -1.43 -12.04 -5.22
C ALA A 117 -0.41 -11.06 -5.80
N ALA A 118 0.34 -10.41 -4.92
CA ALA A 118 1.35 -9.44 -5.34
C ALA A 118 2.64 -10.12 -5.86
N THR A 119 3.36 -9.40 -6.70
CA THR A 119 4.67 -9.82 -7.23
C THR A 119 5.81 -8.88 -6.82
N GLY A 120 5.50 -7.73 -6.22
CA GLY A 120 6.51 -6.79 -5.73
C GLY A 120 5.97 -5.71 -4.81
N PHE A 121 6.85 -5.29 -3.90
CA PHE A 121 6.62 -4.24 -2.92
C PHE A 121 7.74 -3.17 -2.95
N ALA A 122 8.34 -2.92 -4.13
CA ALA A 122 9.41 -1.94 -4.24
C ALA A 122 8.96 -0.56 -3.76
N ASN A 123 9.71 0.05 -2.86
CA ASN A 123 9.47 1.37 -2.27
C ASN A 123 8.09 1.55 -1.58
N THR A 124 7.35 0.47 -1.30
CA THR A 124 5.93 0.58 -0.89
C THR A 124 5.72 1.48 0.31
N PHE A 125 6.62 1.44 1.30
CA PHE A 125 6.56 2.24 2.53
C PHE A 125 7.83 3.08 2.73
N THR A 126 8.57 3.40 1.66
CA THR A 126 9.73 4.28 1.75
C THR A 126 9.32 5.59 2.41
N ASP A 127 10.13 6.07 3.36
CA ASP A 127 9.92 7.31 4.11
C ASP A 127 8.59 7.38 4.90
N CYS A 128 7.99 6.24 5.26
CA CYS A 128 6.90 6.19 6.24
C CYS A 128 7.43 6.39 7.66
N THR A 129 7.92 7.58 7.97
CA THR A 129 8.65 7.89 9.20
C THR A 129 7.81 7.76 10.47
N GLY A 130 6.47 7.85 10.36
CA GLY A 130 5.54 7.68 11.48
C GLY A 130 5.23 6.24 11.85
N LEU A 131 5.61 5.27 10.99
CA LEU A 131 5.29 3.86 11.18
C LEU A 131 6.17 3.27 12.31
N THR A 132 5.53 2.75 13.37
CA THR A 132 6.25 2.28 14.57
C THR A 132 6.36 0.77 14.67
N SER A 133 5.44 0.03 14.04
CA SER A 133 5.41 -1.43 14.02
C SER A 133 4.74 -1.95 12.76
N LEU A 134 4.94 -3.23 12.46
CA LEU A 134 4.30 -3.95 11.36
C LEU A 134 3.42 -5.08 11.91
N PRO A 135 2.26 -5.41 11.31
CA PRO A 135 1.48 -6.58 11.69
C PRO A 135 2.22 -7.87 11.32
N ASP A 136 2.04 -8.92 12.11
CA ASP A 136 2.71 -10.21 11.94
C ASP A 136 2.37 -10.88 10.59
N ASP A 137 1.19 -10.60 10.07
CA ASP A 137 0.63 -11.19 8.86
C ASP A 137 0.71 -10.27 7.63
N LEU A 138 1.53 -9.20 7.67
CA LEU A 138 1.60 -8.20 6.61
C LEU A 138 1.83 -8.82 5.22
N PHE A 139 2.69 -9.82 5.13
CA PHE A 139 3.00 -10.51 3.87
C PHE A 139 2.52 -11.97 3.86
N ALA A 140 1.55 -12.32 4.70
CA ALA A 140 0.97 -13.66 4.68
C ALA A 140 0.35 -13.97 3.29
N GLY A 141 0.56 -15.19 2.80
CA GLY A 141 0.09 -15.61 1.49
C GLY A 141 0.89 -15.08 0.29
N GLN A 142 1.91 -14.23 0.50
CA GLN A 142 2.65 -13.58 -0.59
C GLN A 142 3.79 -14.46 -1.14
N THR A 143 3.45 -15.64 -1.64
CA THR A 143 4.41 -16.68 -2.05
C THR A 143 5.19 -16.37 -3.34
N LYS A 144 4.77 -15.37 -4.13
CA LYS A 144 5.35 -15.04 -5.45
C LYS A 144 6.31 -13.85 -5.43
N ILE A 145 6.45 -13.17 -4.29
CA ILE A 145 7.33 -12.00 -4.18
C ILE A 145 8.78 -12.42 -4.32
N LYS A 146 9.49 -11.75 -5.21
CA LYS A 146 10.93 -11.97 -5.45
C LYS A 146 11.80 -10.96 -4.72
N THR A 147 11.33 -9.73 -4.56
CA THR A 147 12.13 -8.65 -3.98
C THR A 147 11.30 -7.69 -3.14
N PHE A 148 11.92 -7.22 -2.07
CA PHE A 148 11.43 -6.16 -1.19
C PHE A 148 12.35 -4.94 -1.25
N SER A 149 12.83 -4.57 -2.44
CA SER A 149 13.77 -3.45 -2.61
C SER A 149 13.19 -2.15 -2.05
N ASN A 150 13.93 -1.53 -1.11
CA ASN A 150 13.58 -0.28 -0.43
C ASN A 150 12.20 -0.29 0.28
N THR A 151 11.59 -1.43 0.53
CA THR A 151 10.18 -1.50 0.98
C THR A 151 9.92 -0.65 2.23
N PHE A 152 10.85 -0.61 3.17
CA PHE A 152 10.77 0.19 4.40
C PHE A 152 11.95 1.16 4.56
N ASN A 153 12.63 1.51 3.46
CA ASN A 153 13.72 2.48 3.49
C ASN A 153 13.24 3.78 4.14
N GLY A 154 14.01 4.34 5.07
CA GLY A 154 13.68 5.60 5.74
C GLY A 154 12.54 5.52 6.77
N CYS A 155 12.04 4.32 7.12
CA CYS A 155 11.05 4.16 8.19
C CYS A 155 11.70 4.39 9.55
N THR A 156 12.07 5.63 9.85
CA THR A 156 12.84 5.99 11.05
C THR A 156 12.10 5.74 12.37
N GLY A 157 10.77 5.70 12.35
CA GLY A 157 9.95 5.41 13.53
C GLY A 157 9.82 3.92 13.86
N LEU A 158 10.22 3.01 12.94
CA LEU A 158 10.04 1.57 13.10
C LEU A 158 10.96 1.02 14.19
N GLU A 159 10.37 0.53 15.29
CA GLU A 159 11.11 0.11 16.50
C GLU A 159 11.44 -1.39 16.51
N SER A 160 10.61 -2.21 15.89
CA SER A 160 10.77 -3.67 15.84
C SER A 160 10.16 -4.25 14.58
N LEU A 161 10.59 -5.47 14.23
CA LEU A 161 10.03 -6.27 13.15
C LEU A 161 9.37 -7.52 13.74
N PRO A 162 8.25 -8.01 13.17
CA PRO A 162 7.65 -9.26 13.61
C PRO A 162 8.53 -10.46 13.28
N GLU A 163 8.49 -11.48 14.13
CA GLU A 163 9.06 -12.79 13.79
C GLU A 163 8.35 -13.36 12.56
N GLY A 164 9.12 -13.90 11.63
CA GLY A 164 8.53 -14.51 10.44
C GLY A 164 7.89 -13.56 9.44
N LEU A 165 8.22 -12.25 9.48
CA LEU A 165 7.70 -11.26 8.52
C LEU A 165 7.75 -11.75 7.06
N PHE A 166 8.78 -12.52 6.70
CA PHE A 166 9.00 -13.04 5.35
C PHE A 166 8.83 -14.57 5.25
N ALA A 167 8.31 -15.23 6.27
CA ALA A 167 8.25 -16.71 6.35
C ALA A 167 7.52 -17.34 5.15
N GLU A 168 6.45 -16.71 4.67
CA GLU A 168 5.67 -17.21 3.53
C GLU A 168 6.16 -16.71 2.16
N CYS A 169 7.16 -15.84 2.13
CA CYS A 169 7.70 -15.27 0.89
C CYS A 169 8.68 -16.25 0.21
N ALA A 170 8.18 -17.44 -0.19
CA ALA A 170 9.01 -18.57 -0.65
C ALA A 170 9.85 -18.27 -1.91
N ALA A 171 9.39 -17.34 -2.76
CA ALA A 171 10.10 -16.95 -3.98
C ALA A 171 11.13 -15.83 -3.75
N MET A 172 11.25 -15.30 -2.52
CA MET A 172 12.12 -14.17 -2.22
C MET A 172 13.59 -14.48 -2.50
N THR A 173 14.22 -13.60 -3.28
CA THR A 173 15.64 -13.67 -3.63
C THR A 173 16.42 -12.43 -3.22
N SER A 174 15.74 -11.34 -2.84
CA SER A 174 16.40 -10.10 -2.46
C SER A 174 15.57 -9.27 -1.47
N VAL A 175 16.26 -8.73 -0.47
CA VAL A 175 15.79 -7.72 0.47
C VAL A 175 16.66 -6.45 0.39
N SER A 176 17.19 -6.16 -0.80
CA SER A 176 18.12 -5.06 -1.02
C SER A 176 17.56 -3.74 -0.52
N SER A 177 18.30 -3.06 0.36
CA SER A 177 17.92 -1.76 0.95
C SER A 177 16.57 -1.75 1.67
N ALA A 178 15.99 -2.93 1.99
CA ALA A 178 14.62 -3.02 2.53
C ALA A 178 14.44 -2.22 3.83
N PHE A 179 15.47 -2.11 4.66
CA PHE A 179 15.44 -1.42 5.95
C PHE A 179 16.56 -0.38 6.08
N ILE A 180 17.06 0.16 4.97
CA ILE A 180 18.08 1.20 5.02
C ILE A 180 17.49 2.40 5.77
N ASP A 181 18.29 3.08 6.58
CA ASP A 181 17.89 4.25 7.39
C ASP A 181 16.67 4.02 8.34
N CYS A 182 16.33 2.76 8.66
CA CYS A 182 15.38 2.47 9.75
C CYS A 182 16.05 2.69 11.10
N THR A 183 16.37 3.93 11.42
CA THR A 183 17.20 4.29 12.61
C THR A 183 16.53 4.03 13.95
N GLY A 184 15.22 3.80 13.96
CA GLY A 184 14.45 3.42 15.16
C GLY A 184 14.58 1.96 15.56
N LEU A 185 15.05 1.07 14.66
CA LEU A 185 15.13 -0.37 14.93
C LEU A 185 16.13 -0.68 16.05
N LYS A 186 15.62 -1.32 17.11
CA LYS A 186 16.40 -1.66 18.31
C LYS A 186 16.99 -3.07 18.25
N SER A 187 16.36 -3.99 17.53
CA SER A 187 16.79 -5.37 17.38
C SER A 187 16.19 -6.02 16.14
N LEU A 188 16.79 -7.11 15.70
CA LEU A 188 16.23 -7.97 14.63
C LEU A 188 15.73 -9.28 15.26
N PRO A 189 14.51 -9.76 14.94
CA PRO A 189 14.02 -11.03 15.44
C PRO A 189 14.82 -12.19 14.83
N ALA A 190 15.06 -13.24 15.63
CA ALA A 190 15.84 -14.40 15.19
C ALA A 190 15.19 -15.13 14.01
N GLY A 191 13.86 -15.13 13.96
CA GLY A 191 13.06 -15.78 12.92
C GLY A 191 12.73 -14.92 11.70
N LEU A 192 13.32 -13.74 11.53
CA LEU A 192 12.96 -12.79 10.45
C LEU A 192 12.92 -13.44 9.06
N PHE A 193 13.85 -14.34 8.77
CA PHE A 193 13.97 -15.05 7.49
C PHE A 193 13.78 -16.58 7.64
N ALA A 194 13.27 -17.03 8.80
CA ALA A 194 12.99 -18.44 9.00
C ALA A 194 11.81 -18.88 8.12
N LYS A 195 11.94 -20.09 7.53
CA LYS A 195 10.89 -20.75 6.74
C LYS A 195 10.30 -21.90 7.54
#